data_cd09c5af9242d0f86e0ff78b854820be
#
_entry.id   cd09c5af9242d0f86e0ff78b854820be
#
_cell.length_a   1.000
_cell.length_b   1.000
_cell.length_c   1.000
_cell.angle_alpha   90.00
_cell.angle_beta   90.00
_cell.angle_gamma   90.00
#
_symmetry.space_group_name_H-M   'P 1'
#
loop_
_entity.id
_entity.type
_entity.pdbx_description
1 polymer ?
#
loop_
_entity_poly.entity_id
_entity_poly.type
_entity_poly.pdbx_seq_one_letter_code
_entity_poly.pdbx_strand_id
1 'polypeptide(L)' 'MKINFVVPCLLGLEKLIADELKELGAENVVSENGRVLFSGDEHILARANICCRYAEKG' A
#
# COMPACT_ATOMS: atom_id res chain seq x y z
N MET A 1 8.23 -3.95 -13.15
CA MET A 1 7.42 -2.77 -13.42
C MET A 1 6.78 -2.26 -12.14
N LYS A 2 7.04 -1.00 -11.81
CA LYS A 2 6.48 -0.44 -10.58
C LYS A 2 5.12 0.17 -10.84
N ILE A 3 4.18 -0.19 -9.99
CA ILE A 3 2.80 0.30 -10.09
C ILE A 3 2.44 0.98 -8.79
N ASN A 4 1.71 2.07 -8.89
CA ASN A 4 1.21 2.76 -7.70
C ASN A 4 -0.08 2.10 -7.23
N PHE A 5 -0.16 1.84 -5.94
CA PHE A 5 -1.32 1.21 -5.35
C PHE A 5 -1.93 2.10 -4.27
N VAL A 6 -3.22 1.96 -4.09
CA VAL A 6 -3.95 2.67 -3.04
C VAL A 6 -4.70 1.64 -2.21
N VAL A 7 -4.51 1.69 -0.91
CA VAL A 7 -5.17 0.78 0.02
C VAL A 7 -6.07 1.59 0.94
N PRO A 8 -7.38 1.48 0.79
CA PRO A 8 -8.28 2.16 1.73
C PRO A 8 -8.24 1.48 3.08
N CYS A 9 -8.30 2.28 4.14
CA CYS A 9 -8.28 1.75 5.50
C CYS A 9 -9.07 2.66 6.41
N LEU A 10 -9.31 2.18 7.62
CA LEU A 10 -9.98 2.98 8.62
C LEU A 10 -9.04 4.04 9.18
N LEU A 11 -9.62 5.17 9.57
CA LEU A 11 -8.84 6.23 10.18
C LEU A 11 -8.14 5.71 11.43
N GLY A 12 -6.85 6.00 11.52
CA GLY A 12 -6.03 5.53 12.62
C GLY A 12 -5.21 4.29 12.31
N LEU A 13 -5.52 3.58 11.24
CA LEU A 13 -4.79 2.38 10.85
C LEU A 13 -3.78 2.64 9.73
N GLU A 14 -3.75 3.82 9.19
CA GLU A 14 -2.87 4.16 8.05
C GLU A 14 -1.41 3.88 8.37
N LYS A 15 -0.98 4.31 9.55
CA LYS A 15 0.41 4.17 9.93
C LYS A 15 0.81 2.70 10.08
N LEU A 16 -0.09 1.91 10.65
CA LEU A 16 0.16 0.49 10.84
C LEU A 16 0.32 -0.21 9.50
N ILE A 17 -0.58 0.07 8.58
CA ILE A 17 -0.52 -0.51 7.24
C ILE A 17 0.73 -0.04 6.50
N ALA A 18 1.07 1.23 6.63
CA ALA A 18 2.27 1.78 6.00
C ALA A 18 3.53 1.06 6.48
N ASP A 19 3.63 0.81 7.79
CA ASP A 19 4.77 0.09 8.34
C ASP A 19 4.86 -1.33 7.77
N GLU A 20 3.74 -2.03 7.68
CA GLU A 20 3.72 -3.36 7.11
C GLU A 20 4.19 -3.37 5.67
N LEU A 21 3.71 -2.41 4.89
CA LEU A 21 4.11 -2.32 3.49
C LEU A 21 5.60 -2.05 3.34
N LYS A 22 6.16 -1.23 4.22
CA LYS A 22 7.60 -0.97 4.19
C LYS A 22 8.39 -2.22 4.46
N GLU A 23 7.93 -3.05 5.38
CA GLU A 23 8.60 -4.32 5.69
C GLU A 23 8.53 -5.29 4.51
N LEU A 24 7.48 -5.20 3.72
CA LEU A 24 7.34 -6.04 2.54
C LEU A 24 8.18 -5.57 1.36
N GLY A 25 8.78 -4.41 1.48
CA GLY A 25 9.62 -3.86 0.43
C GLY A 25 8.95 -2.82 -0.45
N ALA A 26 7.80 -2.32 -0.04
CA ALA A 26 7.11 -1.28 -0.80
C ALA A 26 7.91 0.03 -0.78
N GLU A 27 7.79 0.78 -1.87
CA GLU A 27 8.48 2.06 -2.00
C GLU A 27 7.47 3.20 -2.01
N ASN A 28 7.94 4.40 -1.67
CA ASN A 28 7.13 5.60 -1.69
C ASN A 28 5.84 5.45 -0.90
N VAL A 29 5.97 4.83 0.27
CA VAL A 29 4.81 4.60 1.13
C VAL A 29 4.38 5.92 1.75
N VAL A 30 3.14 6.31 1.50
CA VAL A 30 2.56 7.54 2.03
C VAL A 30 1.24 7.21 2.67
N SER A 31 1.06 7.66 3.91
CA SER A 31 -0.21 7.48 4.60
C SER A 31 -1.02 8.76 4.52
N GLU A 32 -2.29 8.62 4.15
CA GLU A 32 -3.24 9.73 4.09
C GLU A 32 -4.46 9.40 4.92
N ASN A 33 -5.35 10.36 5.06
CA ASN A 33 -6.56 10.13 5.84
C ASN A 33 -7.42 9.04 5.20
N GLY A 34 -7.46 7.89 5.85
CA GLY A 34 -8.30 6.78 5.42
C GLY A 34 -7.72 5.95 4.29
N ARG A 35 -6.46 6.16 3.93
CA ARG A 35 -5.84 5.35 2.88
C ARG A 35 -4.32 5.40 2.96
N VAL A 36 -3.70 4.40 2.33
CA VAL A 36 -2.24 4.33 2.24
C VAL A 36 -1.87 4.13 0.77
N LEU A 37 -0.92 4.93 0.30
CA LEU A 37 -0.42 4.82 -1.06
C LEU A 37 1.00 4.26 -1.04
N PHE A 38 1.32 3.41 -2.00
CA PHE A 38 2.66 2.85 -2.11
C PHE A 38 2.93 2.43 -3.54
N SER A 39 4.22 2.19 -3.83
CA SER A 39 4.66 1.69 -5.14
C SER A 39 5.31 0.33 -4.96
N GLY A 40 5.16 -0.54 -5.92
CA GLY A 40 5.82 -1.81 -5.87
C GLY A 40 5.47 -2.70 -7.04
N ASP A 41 6.08 -3.89 -7.03
CA ASP A 41 5.83 -4.91 -8.04
C ASP A 41 4.69 -5.83 -7.63
N GLU A 42 4.33 -6.72 -8.53
CA GLU A 42 3.30 -7.72 -8.26
C GLU A 42 3.63 -8.58 -7.06
N HIS A 43 4.90 -8.79 -6.77
CA HIS A 43 5.33 -9.59 -5.63
C HIS A 43 4.84 -9.01 -4.31
N ILE A 44 4.80 -7.71 -4.22
CA ILE A 44 4.34 -7.05 -2.99
C ILE A 44 2.85 -7.30 -2.78
N LEU A 45 2.08 -7.30 -3.85
CA LEU A 45 0.65 -7.61 -3.76
C LEU A 45 0.41 -9.02 -3.22
N ALA A 46 1.19 -9.98 -3.73
CA ALA A 46 1.05 -11.36 -3.29
C ALA A 46 1.41 -11.51 -1.81
N ARG A 47 2.42 -10.79 -1.36
CA ARG A 47 2.85 -10.85 0.04
C ARG A 47 1.92 -10.11 0.98
N ALA A 48 1.42 -8.98 0.53
CA ALA A 48 0.56 -8.15 1.37
C ALA A 48 -0.78 -8.81 1.66
N ASN A 49 -1.25 -9.64 0.75
CA ASN A 49 -2.52 -10.34 0.90
C ASN A 49 -3.65 -9.40 1.31
N ILE A 50 -3.68 -8.23 0.67
CA ILE A 50 -4.67 -7.21 0.97
C ILE A 50 -5.87 -7.38 0.06
N CYS A 51 -7.05 -7.46 0.65
CA CYS A 51 -8.28 -7.69 -0.11
C CYS A 51 -8.84 -6.43 -0.75
N CYS A 52 -8.70 -5.30 -0.09
CA CYS A 52 -9.29 -4.05 -0.56
C CYS A 52 -8.22 -3.12 -1.07
N ARG A 53 -7.86 -3.30 -2.34
CA ARG A 53 -6.84 -2.46 -2.96
C ARG A 53 -7.19 -2.25 -4.42
N TYR A 54 -6.66 -1.18 -4.98
CA TYR A 54 -6.74 -0.98 -6.41
C TYR A 54 -5.46 -0.33 -6.92
N ALA A 55 -5.14 -0.61 -8.17
CA ALA A 55 -3.93 -0.08 -8.79
C ALA A 55 -4.26 1.23 -9.49
N GLU A 56 -3.36 2.20 -9.34
CA GLU A 56 -3.51 3.48 -9.99
C GLU A 56 -2.28 3.73 -10.84
N LYS A 57 -2.47 3.94 -12.11
CA LYS A 57 -1.37 4.29 -12.99
C LYS A 57 -1.14 5.78 -12.91
N GLY A 58 -0.04 6.13 -12.32
CA GLY A 58 0.34 7.54 -12.20
C GLY A 58 1.09 8.06 -13.38
#